data_9c5b0e01125c00740812d7a764b3ca60
#
_entry.id   9c5b0e01125c00740812d7a764b3ca60
#
_cell.length_a   1.000
_cell.length_b   1.000
_cell.length_c   1.000
_cell.angle_alpha   90.00
_cell.angle_beta   90.00
_cell.angle_gamma   90.00
#
_symmetry.space_group_name_H-M   'P 1'
#
loop_
_entity.id
_entity.type
_entity.pdbx_description
1 polymer ?
#
loop_
_entity_poly.entity_id
_entity_poly.type
_entity_poly.pdbx_seq_one_letter_code
_entity_poly.pdbx_strand_id
1 'polypeptide(L)'
;LKYYIDFLKEHKIIRDLSLVNFISSFGAWFSTVAIYTMIVELGSSELAISVVTAMHFIPAIIIAPLSGAIIDRVKIKPLMISLLFVELLMTIMFLSINDLSHLWILLIFIFIRMSAASMYFSTEMSLLAKLLNGAKLQTANEINSIIWSFTYAVGMATSGFVVNLYGIKTAIIIDVCIFILAILVFIQIKLNIKHHKITEKLFELMKDGFLYIKNNKLILHLIFLHSSVGLTSYDALITILAKNEYKELIAVPLAIGLSNAVRALSLMIGPLFLNKIIKQENLHYLLIFQGVSIIFWAFLQYDFYLSLIALFFVGFSTAFLWSYTYSLLQNSCNNKYIGRVISYNDMFFMLANVCTTLFIGTMAHITTTTVITICLGVGFLLFAYYYTKILKLL
;
A
#
# COMPACT_ATOMS: atom_id res chain seq x y z
N LEU A 1 -11.33 13.24 -16.89
CA LEU A 1 -11.92 11.89 -17.04
C LEU A 1 -12.02 11.50 -18.52
N LYS A 2 -12.56 12.37 -19.40
CA LYS A 2 -12.70 12.11 -20.84
C LYS A 2 -11.39 11.69 -21.50
N TYR A 3 -10.28 12.38 -21.18
CA TYR A 3 -8.94 12.06 -21.67
C TYR A 3 -8.52 10.62 -21.37
N TYR A 4 -8.70 10.13 -20.15
CA TYR A 4 -8.34 8.75 -19.77
C TYR A 4 -9.24 7.71 -20.46
N ILE A 5 -10.53 8.02 -20.63
CA ILE A 5 -11.46 7.14 -21.34
C ILE A 5 -11.07 7.02 -22.81
N ASP A 6 -10.72 8.12 -23.46
CA ASP A 6 -10.32 8.12 -24.87
C ASP A 6 -8.98 7.39 -25.04
N PHE A 7 -8.01 7.58 -24.12
CA PHE A 7 -6.76 6.82 -24.10
C PHE A 7 -6.99 5.30 -24.00
N LEU A 8 -7.90 4.85 -23.11
CA LEU A 8 -8.22 3.43 -22.95
C LEU A 8 -8.95 2.85 -24.18
N LYS A 9 -9.72 3.66 -24.91
CA LYS A 9 -10.35 3.22 -26.18
C LYS A 9 -9.30 2.99 -27.28
N GLU A 10 -8.30 3.86 -27.36
CA GLU A 10 -7.21 3.74 -28.35
C GLU A 10 -6.25 2.59 -28.02
N HIS A 11 -6.01 2.30 -26.74
CA HIS A 11 -5.04 1.34 -26.27
C HIS A 11 -5.71 0.09 -25.64
N LYS A 12 -6.29 -0.78 -26.49
CA LYS A 12 -7.08 -1.95 -26.05
C LYS A 12 -6.36 -2.84 -25.03
N ILE A 13 -5.07 -3.15 -25.23
CA ILE A 13 -4.29 -3.99 -24.30
C ILE A 13 -4.20 -3.32 -22.91
N ILE A 14 -3.96 -2.01 -22.87
CA ILE A 14 -3.88 -1.26 -21.62
C ILE A 14 -5.25 -1.25 -20.92
N ARG A 15 -6.34 -1.01 -21.67
CA ARG A 15 -7.70 -1.08 -21.12
C ARG A 15 -7.98 -2.44 -20.48
N ASP A 16 -7.64 -3.51 -21.17
CA ASP A 16 -7.92 -4.86 -20.71
C ASP A 16 -7.05 -5.22 -19.48
N LEU A 17 -5.77 -4.76 -19.42
CA LEU A 17 -4.91 -4.86 -18.23
C LEU A 17 -5.46 -4.03 -17.07
N SER A 18 -5.87 -2.78 -17.31
CA SER A 18 -6.49 -1.92 -16.30
C SER A 18 -7.77 -2.51 -15.73
N LEU A 19 -8.57 -3.20 -16.56
CA LEU A 19 -9.77 -3.92 -16.10
C LEU A 19 -9.39 -5.07 -15.15
N VAL A 20 -8.39 -5.86 -15.48
CA VAL A 20 -7.91 -6.93 -14.58
C VAL A 20 -7.38 -6.35 -13.29
N ASN A 21 -6.56 -5.28 -13.36
CA ASN A 21 -6.05 -4.60 -12.18
C ASN A 21 -7.19 -4.06 -11.30
N PHE A 22 -8.21 -3.44 -11.90
CA PHE A 22 -9.39 -2.98 -11.17
C PHE A 22 -10.08 -4.14 -10.43
N ILE A 23 -10.33 -5.27 -11.11
CA ILE A 23 -11.02 -6.43 -10.55
C ILE A 23 -10.19 -7.03 -9.41
N SER A 24 -8.90 -7.34 -9.65
CA SER A 24 -8.04 -7.98 -8.65
C SER A 24 -7.75 -7.08 -7.45
N SER A 25 -7.51 -5.78 -7.66
CA SER A 25 -7.30 -4.82 -6.57
C SER A 25 -8.56 -4.63 -5.73
N PHE A 26 -9.74 -4.59 -6.34
CA PHE A 26 -11.00 -4.51 -5.61
C PHE A 26 -11.17 -5.71 -4.67
N GLY A 27 -10.92 -6.94 -5.16
CA GLY A 27 -10.95 -8.15 -4.36
C GLY A 27 -9.94 -8.11 -3.21
N ALA A 28 -8.70 -7.70 -3.48
CA ALA A 28 -7.67 -7.62 -2.47
C ALA A 28 -8.03 -6.69 -1.29
N TRP A 29 -8.58 -5.50 -1.56
CA TRP A 29 -9.06 -4.60 -0.51
C TRP A 29 -10.32 -5.12 0.18
N PHE A 30 -11.18 -5.81 -0.57
CA PHE A 30 -12.41 -6.39 -0.06
C PHE A 30 -12.13 -7.44 1.02
N SER A 31 -11.23 -8.39 0.78
CA SER A 31 -10.87 -9.42 1.78
C SER A 31 -10.06 -8.87 2.95
N THR A 32 -9.39 -7.72 2.81
CA THR A 32 -8.60 -7.13 3.90
C THR A 32 -9.47 -6.80 5.11
N VAL A 33 -10.66 -6.20 4.93
CA VAL A 33 -11.60 -5.95 6.03
C VAL A 33 -12.09 -7.25 6.65
N ALA A 34 -12.37 -8.27 5.81
CA ALA A 34 -12.78 -9.58 6.29
C ALA A 34 -11.71 -10.23 7.20
N ILE A 35 -10.42 -10.15 6.79
CA ILE A 35 -9.30 -10.67 7.59
C ILE A 35 -9.17 -9.89 8.91
N TYR A 36 -9.20 -8.56 8.89
CA TYR A 36 -9.08 -7.75 10.10
C TYR A 36 -10.26 -7.97 11.05
N THR A 37 -11.47 -8.10 10.52
CA THR A 37 -12.64 -8.46 11.35
C THR A 37 -12.50 -9.86 11.93
N MET A 38 -12.05 -10.83 11.13
CA MET A 38 -11.86 -12.21 11.58
C MET A 38 -10.90 -12.30 12.77
N ILE A 39 -9.75 -11.65 12.73
CA ILE A 39 -8.80 -11.69 13.84
C ILE A 39 -9.34 -10.99 15.10
N VAL A 40 -10.17 -9.97 14.96
CA VAL A 40 -10.87 -9.32 16.08
C VAL A 40 -11.92 -10.25 16.67
N GLU A 41 -12.77 -10.89 15.86
CA GLU A 41 -13.81 -11.82 16.31
C GLU A 41 -13.23 -13.08 16.98
N LEU A 42 -12.05 -13.54 16.54
CA LEU A 42 -11.31 -14.64 17.18
C LEU A 42 -10.69 -14.23 18.53
N GLY A 43 -10.85 -12.98 18.98
CA GLY A 43 -10.34 -12.52 20.27
C GLY A 43 -8.83 -12.29 20.31
N SER A 44 -8.20 -12.02 19.16
CA SER A 44 -6.75 -11.78 19.06
C SER A 44 -6.30 -10.58 19.89
N SER A 45 -5.05 -10.65 20.39
CA SER A 45 -4.39 -9.51 21.05
C SER A 45 -4.06 -8.40 20.06
N GLU A 46 -3.81 -7.21 20.55
CA GLU A 46 -3.40 -6.04 19.76
C GLU A 46 -2.08 -6.31 18.99
N LEU A 47 -1.17 -7.04 19.62
CA LEU A 47 0.08 -7.47 18.97
C LEU A 47 -0.22 -8.43 17.82
N ALA A 48 -1.13 -9.40 17.99
CA ALA A 48 -1.51 -10.32 16.91
C ALA A 48 -2.15 -9.58 15.74
N ILE A 49 -3.03 -8.60 15.99
CA ILE A 49 -3.60 -7.70 14.96
C ILE A 49 -2.48 -7.01 14.18
N SER A 50 -1.49 -6.46 14.89
CA SER A 50 -0.37 -5.76 14.27
C SER A 50 0.56 -6.69 13.49
N VAL A 51 0.80 -7.90 13.97
CA VAL A 51 1.58 -8.91 13.22
C VAL A 51 0.87 -9.31 11.93
N VAL A 52 -0.44 -9.54 11.97
CA VAL A 52 -1.24 -9.82 10.76
C VAL A 52 -1.18 -8.66 9.78
N THR A 53 -1.31 -7.42 10.27
CA THR A 53 -1.19 -6.22 9.43
C THR A 53 0.22 -6.07 8.85
N ALA A 54 1.28 -6.32 9.63
CA ALA A 54 2.67 -6.27 9.18
C ALA A 54 2.95 -7.29 8.06
N MET A 55 2.27 -8.45 8.08
CA MET A 55 2.38 -9.46 7.01
C MET A 55 1.92 -8.98 5.65
N HIS A 56 1.19 -7.87 5.55
CA HIS A 56 0.86 -7.24 4.27
C HIS A 56 2.06 -6.51 3.65
N PHE A 57 3.06 -6.13 4.45
CA PHE A 57 4.24 -5.35 4.00
C PHE A 57 5.53 -6.18 3.94
N ILE A 58 5.72 -7.14 4.87
CA ILE A 58 6.94 -7.96 4.97
C ILE A 58 7.30 -8.65 3.64
N PRO A 59 6.36 -9.29 2.91
CA PRO A 59 6.69 -9.94 1.64
C PRO A 59 7.29 -9.00 0.61
N ALA A 60 6.81 -7.76 0.53
CA ALA A 60 7.30 -6.78 -0.43
C ALA A 60 8.78 -6.43 -0.20
N ILE A 61 9.24 -6.41 1.07
CA ILE A 61 10.65 -6.17 1.42
C ILE A 61 11.56 -7.25 0.81
N ILE A 62 11.10 -8.50 0.81
CA ILE A 62 11.85 -9.66 0.32
C ILE A 62 11.73 -9.79 -1.20
N ILE A 63 10.52 -9.61 -1.73
CA ILE A 63 10.19 -9.87 -3.14
C ILE A 63 10.67 -8.73 -4.05
N ALA A 64 10.62 -7.46 -3.60
CA ALA A 64 10.98 -6.32 -4.45
C ALA A 64 12.36 -6.47 -5.12
N PRO A 65 13.44 -6.81 -4.42
CA PRO A 65 14.75 -6.99 -5.05
C PRO A 65 14.85 -8.22 -5.96
N LEU A 66 13.98 -9.23 -5.76
CA LEU A 66 13.98 -10.48 -6.54
C LEU A 66 13.08 -10.39 -7.77
N SER A 67 12.05 -9.55 -7.73
CA SER A 67 11.02 -9.46 -8.78
C SER A 67 11.61 -9.16 -10.15
N GLY A 68 12.51 -8.18 -10.25
CA GLY A 68 13.16 -7.81 -11.51
C GLY A 68 13.87 -8.98 -12.19
N ALA A 69 14.65 -9.75 -11.43
CA ALA A 69 15.38 -10.91 -11.98
C ALA A 69 14.45 -12.03 -12.46
N ILE A 70 13.33 -12.24 -11.78
CA ILE A 70 12.35 -13.26 -12.16
C ILE A 70 11.60 -12.80 -13.41
N ILE A 71 11.12 -11.55 -13.43
CA ILE A 71 10.37 -10.95 -14.55
C ILE A 71 11.16 -11.01 -15.87
N ASP A 72 12.48 -10.80 -15.79
CA ASP A 72 13.32 -10.80 -16.97
C ASP A 72 13.69 -12.20 -17.50
N ARG A 73 13.44 -13.25 -16.70
CA ARG A 73 13.78 -14.64 -17.04
C ARG A 73 12.59 -15.50 -17.46
N VAL A 74 11.37 -15.05 -17.20
CA VAL A 74 10.16 -15.82 -17.47
C VAL A 74 9.21 -15.10 -18.43
N LYS A 75 8.33 -15.85 -19.09
CA LYS A 75 7.27 -15.25 -19.92
C LYS A 75 6.27 -14.54 -19.04
N ILE A 76 6.01 -13.25 -19.29
CA ILE A 76 5.18 -12.38 -18.47
C ILE A 76 3.76 -12.91 -18.30
N LYS A 77 3.07 -13.32 -19.38
CA LYS A 77 1.67 -13.77 -19.29
C LYS A 77 1.48 -15.00 -18.39
N PRO A 78 2.22 -16.11 -18.56
CA PRO A 78 2.13 -17.24 -17.63
C PRO A 78 2.47 -16.87 -16.19
N LEU A 79 3.48 -16.01 -15.98
CA LEU A 79 3.85 -15.53 -14.64
C LEU A 79 2.66 -14.83 -13.99
N MET A 80 2.06 -13.83 -14.64
CA MET A 80 0.91 -13.08 -14.09
C MET A 80 -0.29 -13.98 -13.79
N ILE A 81 -0.59 -14.96 -14.67
CA ILE A 81 -1.66 -15.94 -14.41
C ILE A 81 -1.34 -16.78 -13.18
N SER A 82 -0.10 -17.26 -13.03
CA SER A 82 0.28 -18.08 -11.87
C SER A 82 0.22 -17.28 -10.57
N LEU A 83 0.56 -15.99 -10.60
CA LEU A 83 0.48 -15.10 -9.43
C LEU A 83 -0.98 -14.87 -9.01
N LEU A 84 -1.88 -14.54 -9.95
CA LEU A 84 -3.31 -14.42 -9.67
C LEU A 84 -3.89 -15.74 -9.14
N PHE A 85 -3.41 -16.88 -9.65
CA PHE A 85 -3.85 -18.20 -9.17
C PHE A 85 -3.37 -18.48 -7.74
N VAL A 86 -2.15 -18.06 -7.38
CA VAL A 86 -1.65 -18.15 -6.00
C VAL A 86 -2.47 -17.26 -5.07
N GLU A 87 -2.81 -16.04 -5.48
CA GLU A 87 -3.68 -15.16 -4.70
C GLU A 87 -5.06 -15.77 -4.49
N LEU A 88 -5.68 -16.32 -5.55
CA LEU A 88 -6.94 -17.06 -5.49
C LEU A 88 -6.87 -18.23 -4.49
N LEU A 89 -5.83 -19.06 -4.60
CA LEU A 89 -5.66 -20.23 -3.75
C LEU A 89 -5.54 -19.83 -2.27
N MET A 90 -4.73 -18.81 -1.97
CA MET A 90 -4.57 -18.32 -0.61
C MET A 90 -5.87 -17.71 -0.07
N THR A 91 -6.64 -17.02 -0.93
CA THR A 91 -7.97 -16.50 -0.55
C THR A 91 -8.94 -17.63 -0.18
N ILE A 92 -8.95 -18.74 -0.93
CA ILE A 92 -9.74 -19.93 -0.57
C ILE A 92 -9.28 -20.50 0.76
N MET A 93 -7.97 -20.56 1.01
CA MET A 93 -7.41 -21.09 2.26
C MET A 93 -7.82 -20.26 3.49
N PHE A 94 -8.14 -18.97 3.36
CA PHE A 94 -8.66 -18.17 4.48
C PHE A 94 -9.97 -18.73 5.04
N LEU A 95 -10.77 -19.46 4.26
CA LEU A 95 -12.00 -20.12 4.74
C LEU A 95 -11.75 -21.23 5.75
N SER A 96 -10.52 -21.75 5.83
CA SER A 96 -10.14 -22.78 6.81
C SER A 96 -9.82 -22.22 8.21
N ILE A 97 -9.70 -20.90 8.35
CA ILE A 97 -9.40 -20.25 9.61
C ILE A 97 -10.68 -20.09 10.41
N ASN A 98 -10.81 -20.86 11.50
CA ASN A 98 -12.01 -20.85 12.36
C ASN A 98 -11.67 -20.66 13.84
N ASP A 99 -10.40 -20.68 14.20
CA ASP A 99 -9.94 -20.64 15.58
C ASP A 99 -8.63 -19.85 15.70
N LEU A 100 -8.38 -19.28 16.88
CA LEU A 100 -7.17 -18.50 17.16
C LEU A 100 -5.89 -19.35 17.05
N SER A 101 -5.97 -20.66 17.31
CA SER A 101 -4.82 -21.57 17.13
C SER A 101 -4.33 -21.64 15.67
N HIS A 102 -5.17 -21.27 14.71
CA HIS A 102 -4.82 -21.19 13.28
C HIS A 102 -4.14 -19.88 12.89
N LEU A 103 -3.87 -18.96 13.82
CA LEU A 103 -3.28 -17.64 13.51
C LEU A 103 -1.96 -17.76 12.75
N TRP A 104 -1.10 -18.70 13.12
CA TRP A 104 0.18 -18.91 12.44
C TRP A 104 -0.01 -19.39 10.98
N ILE A 105 -1.05 -20.19 10.71
CA ILE A 105 -1.40 -20.62 9.34
C ILE A 105 -1.90 -19.42 8.54
N LEU A 106 -2.74 -18.56 9.13
CA LEU A 106 -3.21 -17.32 8.52
C LEU A 106 -2.03 -16.42 8.11
N LEU A 107 -1.02 -16.29 8.98
CA LEU A 107 0.19 -15.50 8.67
C LEU A 107 0.92 -16.05 7.44
N ILE A 108 1.04 -17.38 7.32
CA ILE A 108 1.66 -18.03 6.15
C ILE A 108 0.83 -17.74 4.88
N PHE A 109 -0.49 -17.86 4.95
CA PHE A 109 -1.36 -17.61 3.79
C PHE A 109 -1.28 -16.15 3.35
N ILE A 110 -1.30 -15.19 4.28
CA ILE A 110 -1.13 -13.77 3.98
C ILE A 110 0.26 -13.53 3.36
N PHE A 111 1.32 -14.09 3.94
CA PHE A 111 2.68 -13.95 3.42
C PHE A 111 2.79 -14.43 1.96
N ILE A 112 2.26 -15.61 1.65
CA ILE A 112 2.30 -16.17 0.29
C ILE A 112 1.45 -15.31 -0.66
N ARG A 113 0.23 -14.91 -0.25
CA ARG A 113 -0.66 -14.06 -1.04
C ARG A 113 -0.01 -12.71 -1.35
N MET A 114 0.52 -12.04 -0.34
CA MET A 114 1.14 -10.72 -0.51
C MET A 114 2.47 -10.77 -1.27
N SER A 115 3.18 -11.92 -1.21
CA SER A 115 4.34 -12.16 -2.08
C SER A 115 3.92 -12.22 -3.55
N ALA A 116 2.82 -12.92 -3.86
CA ALA A 116 2.28 -13.00 -5.21
C ALA A 116 1.77 -11.63 -5.68
N ALA A 117 1.03 -10.91 -4.85
CA ALA A 117 0.52 -9.57 -5.15
C ALA A 117 1.64 -8.55 -5.43
N SER A 118 2.69 -8.53 -4.59
CA SER A 118 3.86 -7.65 -4.78
C SER A 118 4.58 -7.96 -6.10
N MET A 119 4.74 -9.24 -6.42
CA MET A 119 5.36 -9.66 -7.68
C MET A 119 4.48 -9.38 -8.88
N TYR A 120 3.15 -9.54 -8.75
CA TYR A 120 2.18 -9.18 -9.78
C TYR A 120 2.28 -7.68 -10.12
N PHE A 121 2.25 -6.82 -9.10
CA PHE A 121 2.39 -5.38 -9.28
C PHE A 121 3.69 -5.00 -9.99
N SER A 122 4.84 -5.54 -9.55
CA SER A 122 6.14 -5.30 -10.20
C SER A 122 6.15 -5.76 -11.66
N THR A 123 5.50 -6.89 -11.94
CA THR A 123 5.40 -7.45 -13.29
C THR A 123 4.51 -6.58 -14.19
N GLU A 124 3.40 -6.06 -13.66
CA GLU A 124 2.51 -5.14 -14.36
C GLU A 124 3.22 -3.84 -14.71
N MET A 125 3.94 -3.23 -13.77
CA MET A 125 4.70 -2.00 -14.03
C MET A 125 5.78 -2.21 -15.11
N SER A 126 6.50 -3.35 -15.06
CA SER A 126 7.45 -3.74 -16.10
C SER A 126 6.78 -3.95 -17.46
N LEU A 127 5.59 -4.56 -17.47
CA LEU A 127 4.81 -4.79 -18.69
C LEU A 127 4.37 -3.47 -19.32
N LEU A 128 3.84 -2.53 -18.56
CA LEU A 128 3.46 -1.20 -19.04
C LEU A 128 4.64 -0.46 -19.65
N ALA A 129 5.81 -0.51 -19.02
CA ALA A 129 7.03 0.11 -19.55
C ALA A 129 7.55 -0.55 -20.83
N LYS A 130 7.24 -1.84 -21.07
CA LYS A 130 7.56 -2.54 -22.34
C LYS A 130 6.56 -2.25 -23.45
N LEU A 131 5.34 -1.84 -23.11
CA LEU A 131 4.26 -1.56 -24.07
C LEU A 131 4.16 -0.08 -24.45
N LEU A 132 4.56 0.82 -23.55
CA LEU A 132 4.36 2.27 -23.67
C LEU A 132 5.63 3.04 -23.32
N ASN A 133 5.77 4.24 -23.91
CA ASN A 133 6.88 5.15 -23.64
C ASN A 133 6.38 6.58 -23.38
N GLY A 134 7.19 7.40 -22.68
CA GLY A 134 6.96 8.82 -22.48
C GLY A 134 5.59 9.14 -21.87
N ALA A 135 4.87 10.12 -22.44
CA ALA A 135 3.57 10.57 -21.93
C ALA A 135 2.50 9.48 -21.87
N LYS A 136 2.54 8.49 -22.79
CA LYS A 136 1.58 7.36 -22.76
C LYS A 136 1.80 6.45 -21.57
N LEU A 137 3.05 6.16 -21.20
CA LEU A 137 3.38 5.39 -20.00
C LEU A 137 2.96 6.15 -18.73
N GLN A 138 3.19 7.47 -18.70
CA GLN A 138 2.72 8.31 -17.60
C GLN A 138 1.21 8.22 -17.44
N THR A 139 0.44 8.34 -18.51
CA THR A 139 -1.03 8.23 -18.49
C THR A 139 -1.49 6.86 -17.96
N ALA A 140 -0.83 5.76 -18.37
CA ALA A 140 -1.15 4.43 -17.86
C ALA A 140 -0.89 4.31 -16.35
N ASN A 141 0.21 4.87 -15.85
CA ASN A 141 0.52 4.90 -14.41
C ASN A 141 -0.48 5.77 -13.63
N GLU A 142 -0.95 6.88 -14.20
CA GLU A 142 -2.02 7.70 -13.60
C GLU A 142 -3.33 6.91 -13.50
N ILE A 143 -3.70 6.16 -14.54
CA ILE A 143 -4.88 5.26 -14.51
C ILE A 143 -4.74 4.21 -13.42
N ASN A 144 -3.57 3.56 -13.27
CA ASN A 144 -3.33 2.60 -12.20
C ASN A 144 -3.46 3.23 -10.81
N SER A 145 -2.97 4.45 -10.63
CA SER A 145 -3.12 5.17 -9.36
C SER A 145 -4.58 5.49 -9.04
N ILE A 146 -5.37 5.87 -10.05
CA ILE A 146 -6.81 6.10 -9.91
C ILE A 146 -7.52 4.79 -9.53
N ILE A 147 -7.21 3.69 -10.22
CA ILE A 147 -7.76 2.36 -9.92
C ILE A 147 -7.44 1.97 -8.49
N TRP A 148 -6.18 2.08 -8.08
CA TRP A 148 -5.74 1.74 -6.73
C TRP A 148 -6.51 2.52 -5.66
N SER A 149 -6.58 3.84 -5.80
CA SER A 149 -7.25 4.71 -4.83
C SER A 149 -8.76 4.45 -4.78
N PHE A 150 -9.40 4.27 -5.94
CA PHE A 150 -10.83 4.00 -6.04
C PHE A 150 -11.17 2.62 -5.43
N THR A 151 -10.42 1.59 -5.81
CA THR A 151 -10.66 0.23 -5.29
C THR A 151 -10.36 0.13 -3.80
N TYR A 152 -9.38 0.88 -3.30
CA TYR A 152 -9.13 1.01 -1.87
C TYR A 152 -10.33 1.60 -1.14
N ALA A 153 -10.81 2.78 -1.57
CA ALA A 153 -11.91 3.46 -0.91
C ALA A 153 -13.21 2.63 -0.97
N VAL A 154 -13.61 2.22 -2.17
CA VAL A 154 -14.88 1.51 -2.39
C VAL A 154 -14.81 0.06 -1.91
N GLY A 155 -13.70 -0.62 -2.12
CA GLY A 155 -13.48 -2.01 -1.68
C GLY A 155 -13.55 -2.14 -0.17
N MET A 156 -12.85 -1.27 0.58
CA MET A 156 -12.89 -1.27 2.05
C MET A 156 -14.29 -0.93 2.58
N ALA A 157 -14.95 0.10 2.02
CA ALA A 157 -16.30 0.47 2.44
C ALA A 157 -17.30 -0.66 2.19
N THR A 158 -17.35 -1.17 0.95
CA THR A 158 -18.30 -2.23 0.56
C THR A 158 -18.05 -3.52 1.32
N SER A 159 -16.79 -3.89 1.55
CA SER A 159 -16.43 -5.04 2.38
C SER A 159 -16.94 -4.90 3.81
N GLY A 160 -16.78 -3.72 4.43
CA GLY A 160 -17.32 -3.44 5.76
C GLY A 160 -18.81 -3.72 5.85
N PHE A 161 -19.59 -3.27 4.86
CA PHE A 161 -21.04 -3.56 4.79
C PHE A 161 -21.34 -5.03 4.53
N VAL A 162 -20.63 -5.68 3.62
CA VAL A 162 -20.86 -7.11 3.32
C VAL A 162 -20.50 -7.99 4.51
N VAL A 163 -19.38 -7.74 5.17
CA VAL A 163 -18.99 -8.50 6.38
C VAL A 163 -20.01 -8.30 7.49
N ASN A 164 -20.50 -7.06 7.68
CA ASN A 164 -21.52 -6.77 8.70
C ASN A 164 -22.86 -7.47 8.44
N LEU A 165 -23.30 -7.52 7.17
CA LEU A 165 -24.63 -8.06 6.82
C LEU A 165 -24.63 -9.56 6.57
N TYR A 166 -23.56 -10.10 5.99
CA TYR A 166 -23.50 -11.47 5.48
C TYR A 166 -22.37 -12.30 6.08
N GLY A 167 -21.52 -11.69 6.91
CA GLY A 167 -20.42 -12.33 7.62
C GLY A 167 -19.14 -12.49 6.80
N ILE A 168 -18.06 -12.82 7.50
CA ILE A 168 -16.68 -12.91 6.99
C ILE A 168 -16.57 -13.93 5.85
N LYS A 169 -17.15 -15.13 6.02
CA LYS A 169 -17.05 -16.20 5.01
C LYS A 169 -17.65 -15.78 3.68
N THR A 170 -18.77 -15.07 3.70
CA THR A 170 -19.40 -14.54 2.48
C THR A 170 -18.50 -13.53 1.78
N ALA A 171 -17.87 -12.63 2.52
CA ALA A 171 -16.94 -11.68 1.96
C ALA A 171 -15.73 -12.36 1.29
N ILE A 172 -15.16 -13.40 1.93
CA ILE A 172 -14.06 -14.19 1.35
C ILE A 172 -14.52 -14.93 0.09
N ILE A 173 -15.72 -15.52 0.06
CA ILE A 173 -16.27 -16.20 -1.13
C ILE A 173 -16.46 -15.21 -2.29
N ILE A 174 -16.94 -14.00 -2.01
CA ILE A 174 -17.05 -12.94 -3.02
C ILE A 174 -15.67 -12.60 -3.58
N ASP A 175 -14.64 -12.47 -2.74
CA ASP A 175 -13.26 -12.22 -3.19
C ASP A 175 -12.73 -13.38 -4.07
N VAL A 176 -12.99 -14.63 -3.71
CA VAL A 176 -12.70 -15.81 -4.56
C VAL A 176 -13.34 -15.67 -5.95
N CYS A 177 -14.62 -15.30 -6.02
CA CYS A 177 -15.31 -15.09 -7.30
C CYS A 177 -14.69 -13.93 -8.10
N ILE A 178 -14.27 -12.86 -7.43
CA ILE A 178 -13.59 -11.71 -8.05
C ILE A 178 -12.24 -12.13 -8.64
N PHE A 179 -11.42 -12.92 -7.93
CA PHE A 179 -10.16 -13.42 -8.47
C PHE A 179 -10.36 -14.39 -9.64
N ILE A 180 -11.38 -15.27 -9.58
CA ILE A 180 -11.73 -16.13 -10.71
C ILE A 180 -12.07 -15.26 -11.95
N LEU A 181 -12.88 -14.21 -11.77
CA LEU A 181 -13.23 -13.28 -12.85
C LEU A 181 -11.97 -12.57 -13.40
N ALA A 182 -11.07 -12.11 -12.53
CA ALA A 182 -9.81 -11.48 -12.94
C ALA A 182 -8.97 -12.43 -13.81
N ILE A 183 -8.83 -13.69 -13.41
CA ILE A 183 -8.10 -14.71 -14.17
C ILE A 183 -8.77 -14.98 -15.52
N LEU A 184 -10.09 -15.14 -15.56
CA LEU A 184 -10.84 -15.40 -16.80
C LEU A 184 -10.69 -14.25 -17.79
N VAL A 185 -10.73 -13.00 -17.32
CA VAL A 185 -10.49 -11.82 -18.18
C VAL A 185 -9.03 -11.80 -18.64
N PHE A 186 -8.06 -12.06 -17.75
CA PHE A 186 -6.64 -11.98 -18.08
C PHE A 186 -6.21 -13.04 -19.11
N ILE A 187 -6.75 -14.26 -19.05
CA ILE A 187 -6.45 -15.34 -20.01
C ILE A 187 -6.78 -14.92 -21.44
N GLN A 188 -7.84 -14.11 -21.64
CA GLN A 188 -8.27 -13.65 -22.96
C GLN A 188 -7.35 -12.59 -23.58
N ILE A 189 -6.51 -11.92 -22.77
CA ILE A 189 -5.60 -10.88 -23.25
C ILE A 189 -4.47 -11.51 -24.08
N LYS A 190 -4.33 -11.09 -25.34
CA LYS A 190 -3.24 -11.54 -26.22
C LYS A 190 -2.02 -10.66 -26.02
N LEU A 191 -1.02 -11.15 -25.27
CA LEU A 191 0.25 -10.46 -25.04
C LEU A 191 1.34 -11.04 -25.94
N ASN A 192 1.77 -10.28 -26.94
CA ASN A 192 2.89 -10.60 -27.82
C ASN A 192 4.11 -9.79 -27.42
N ILE A 193 4.84 -10.24 -26.38
CA ILE A 193 6.04 -9.56 -25.89
C ILE A 193 7.26 -10.41 -26.21
N LYS A 194 8.22 -9.80 -26.87
CA LYS A 194 9.53 -10.46 -27.09
C LYS A 194 10.24 -10.59 -25.74
N HIS A 195 10.63 -11.82 -25.44
CA HIS A 195 11.38 -12.12 -24.21
C HIS A 195 12.87 -12.00 -24.49
N HIS A 196 13.52 -11.01 -23.87
CA HIS A 196 14.97 -10.87 -23.89
C HIS A 196 15.55 -11.45 -22.59
N LYS A 197 16.35 -12.50 -22.69
CA LYS A 197 17.06 -13.03 -21.51
C LYS A 197 18.16 -12.05 -21.11
N ILE A 198 18.09 -11.51 -19.91
CA ILE A 198 19.19 -10.76 -19.28
C ILE A 198 20.10 -11.74 -18.56
N THR A 199 21.41 -11.61 -18.81
CA THR A 199 22.44 -12.52 -18.27
C THR A 199 23.20 -11.92 -17.08
N GLU A 200 22.95 -10.67 -16.73
CA GLU A 200 23.66 -10.00 -15.64
C GLU A 200 23.32 -10.61 -14.26
N LYS A 201 24.33 -10.66 -13.38
CA LYS A 201 24.16 -11.20 -12.02
C LYS A 201 23.43 -10.17 -11.16
N LEU A 202 22.21 -10.50 -10.70
CA LEU A 202 21.37 -9.65 -9.87
C LEU A 202 22.11 -9.12 -8.63
N PHE A 203 22.90 -9.98 -7.97
CA PHE A 203 23.62 -9.63 -6.75
C PHE A 203 24.65 -8.51 -6.97
N GLU A 204 25.34 -8.51 -8.12
CA GLU A 204 26.30 -7.45 -8.47
C GLU A 204 25.59 -6.10 -8.68
N LEU A 205 24.43 -6.12 -9.37
CA LEU A 205 23.62 -4.93 -9.57
C LEU A 205 23.08 -4.35 -8.27
N MET A 206 22.63 -5.22 -7.35
CA MET A 206 22.19 -4.79 -6.02
C MET A 206 23.33 -4.17 -5.22
N LYS A 207 24.50 -4.83 -5.17
CA LYS A 207 25.67 -4.32 -4.48
C LYS A 207 26.11 -2.95 -4.99
N ASP A 208 26.10 -2.74 -6.30
CA ASP A 208 26.42 -1.49 -6.94
C ASP A 208 25.45 -0.37 -6.53
N GLY A 209 24.15 -0.66 -6.51
CA GLY A 209 23.11 0.28 -6.05
C GLY A 209 23.31 0.66 -4.58
N PHE A 210 23.58 -0.33 -3.72
CA PHE A 210 23.85 -0.10 -2.30
C PHE A 210 25.09 0.78 -2.07
N LEU A 211 26.19 0.50 -2.79
CA LEU A 211 27.40 1.30 -2.71
C LEU A 211 27.18 2.75 -3.19
N TYR A 212 26.38 2.94 -4.24
CA TYR A 212 26.01 4.27 -4.72
C TYR A 212 25.25 5.05 -3.64
N ILE A 213 24.24 4.43 -2.99
CA ILE A 213 23.48 5.04 -1.90
C ILE A 213 24.40 5.39 -0.73
N LYS A 214 25.23 4.43 -0.29
CA LYS A 214 26.16 4.63 0.83
C LYS A 214 27.13 5.80 0.62
N ASN A 215 27.57 5.99 -0.62
CA ASN A 215 28.54 7.04 -0.97
C ASN A 215 27.86 8.39 -1.29
N ASN A 216 26.54 8.44 -1.41
CA ASN A 216 25.79 9.66 -1.69
C ASN A 216 24.91 10.03 -0.50
N LYS A 217 25.41 10.95 0.35
CA LYS A 217 24.71 11.38 1.55
C LYS A 217 23.30 11.96 1.27
N LEU A 218 23.15 12.72 0.18
CA LEU A 218 21.84 13.29 -0.18
C LEU A 218 20.82 12.19 -0.46
N ILE A 219 21.18 11.18 -1.27
CA ILE A 219 20.30 10.06 -1.60
C ILE A 219 19.91 9.31 -0.33
N LEU A 220 20.85 9.06 0.59
CA LEU A 220 20.56 8.40 1.87
C LEU A 220 19.55 9.21 2.70
N HIS A 221 19.74 10.55 2.79
CA HIS A 221 18.81 11.43 3.49
C HIS A 221 17.41 11.45 2.86
N LEU A 222 17.31 11.42 1.53
CA LEU A 222 16.03 11.41 0.83
C LEU A 222 15.29 10.08 0.98
N ILE A 223 15.99 8.93 0.97
CA ILE A 223 15.40 7.62 1.28
C ILE A 223 14.86 7.63 2.72
N PHE A 224 15.62 8.14 3.68
CA PHE A 224 15.16 8.23 5.07
C PHE A 224 13.96 9.18 5.22
N LEU A 225 13.96 10.31 4.51
CA LEU A 225 12.81 11.23 4.46
C LEU A 225 11.58 10.54 3.88
N HIS A 226 11.71 9.82 2.74
CA HIS A 226 10.58 9.09 2.15
C HIS A 226 10.04 8.00 3.09
N SER A 227 10.92 7.31 3.81
CA SER A 227 10.51 6.29 4.79
C SER A 227 9.64 6.85 5.92
N SER A 228 9.68 8.18 6.19
CA SER A 228 8.79 8.82 7.17
C SER A 228 7.31 8.61 6.84
N VAL A 229 6.96 8.46 5.56
CA VAL A 229 5.58 8.19 5.14
C VAL A 229 5.10 6.83 5.65
N GLY A 230 6.01 5.90 5.95
CA GLY A 230 5.68 4.63 6.62
C GLY A 230 5.06 4.81 8.01
N LEU A 231 5.25 5.95 8.69
CA LEU A 231 4.54 6.28 9.92
C LEU A 231 3.02 6.41 9.75
N THR A 232 2.51 6.45 8.51
CA THR A 232 1.08 6.48 8.19
C THR A 232 0.44 5.08 8.05
N SER A 233 1.11 4.02 8.50
CA SER A 233 0.59 2.65 8.49
C SER A 233 -0.40 2.43 9.64
N TYR A 234 -1.62 2.98 9.49
CA TYR A 234 -2.63 3.01 10.56
C TYR A 234 -3.58 1.81 10.58
N ASP A 235 -3.47 0.84 9.67
CA ASP A 235 -4.45 -0.24 9.55
C ASP A 235 -4.59 -1.06 10.85
N ALA A 236 -3.47 -1.33 11.54
CA ALA A 236 -3.49 -1.95 12.85
C ALA A 236 -4.17 -1.06 13.91
N LEU A 237 -3.85 0.24 13.91
CA LEU A 237 -4.43 1.20 14.85
C LEU A 237 -5.93 1.35 14.65
N ILE A 238 -6.39 1.47 13.39
CA ILE A 238 -7.82 1.52 13.04
C ILE A 238 -8.53 0.25 13.50
N THR A 239 -7.91 -0.93 13.31
CA THR A 239 -8.48 -2.20 13.74
C THR A 239 -8.55 -2.31 15.26
N ILE A 240 -7.54 -1.84 15.99
CA ILE A 240 -7.53 -1.80 17.45
C ILE A 240 -8.58 -0.82 17.99
N LEU A 241 -8.72 0.37 17.39
CA LEU A 241 -9.78 1.33 17.75
C LEU A 241 -11.17 0.73 17.50
N ALA A 242 -11.38 0.07 16.35
CA ALA A 242 -12.64 -0.59 16.05
C ALA A 242 -12.99 -1.68 17.08
N LYS A 243 -11.98 -2.44 17.54
CA LYS A 243 -12.13 -3.50 18.55
C LYS A 243 -12.42 -2.95 19.94
N ASN A 244 -11.69 -1.91 20.37
CA ASN A 244 -11.66 -1.48 21.76
C ASN A 244 -12.58 -0.29 22.03
N GLU A 245 -12.60 0.72 21.12
CA GLU A 245 -13.27 2.01 21.36
C GLU A 245 -14.63 2.09 20.66
N TYR A 246 -14.77 1.50 19.44
CA TYR A 246 -15.95 1.77 18.61
C TYR A 246 -17.01 0.66 18.63
N LYS A 247 -16.69 -0.53 19.18
CA LYS A 247 -17.57 -1.72 19.11
C LYS A 247 -18.98 -1.52 19.71
N GLU A 248 -19.11 -0.59 20.67
CA GLU A 248 -20.39 -0.27 21.30
C GLU A 248 -21.21 0.77 20.48
N LEU A 249 -20.54 1.50 19.56
CA LEU A 249 -21.15 2.53 18.74
C LEU A 249 -21.49 2.04 17.34
N ILE A 250 -20.63 1.18 16.78
CA ILE A 250 -20.75 0.68 15.41
C ILE A 250 -20.11 -0.70 15.29
N ALA A 251 -20.66 -1.54 14.43
CA ALA A 251 -20.07 -2.86 14.17
C ALA A 251 -18.60 -2.76 13.68
N VAL A 252 -17.75 -3.63 14.22
CA VAL A 252 -16.30 -3.64 13.94
C VAL A 252 -15.96 -3.58 12.43
N PRO A 253 -16.59 -4.41 11.55
CA PRO A 253 -16.28 -4.35 10.12
C PRO A 253 -16.65 -3.02 9.47
N LEU A 254 -17.74 -2.38 9.93
CA LEU A 254 -18.12 -1.04 9.45
C LEU A 254 -17.12 0.01 9.92
N ALA A 255 -16.68 -0.05 11.17
CA ALA A 255 -15.68 0.86 11.71
C ALA A 255 -14.37 0.78 10.91
N ILE A 256 -13.86 -0.43 10.64
CA ILE A 256 -12.65 -0.67 9.85
C ILE A 256 -12.85 -0.17 8.40
N GLY A 257 -13.95 -0.59 7.76
CA GLY A 257 -14.23 -0.27 6.36
C GLY A 257 -14.40 1.22 6.11
N LEU A 258 -15.22 1.90 6.92
CA LEU A 258 -15.49 3.34 6.78
C LEU A 258 -14.27 4.22 7.11
N SER A 259 -13.51 3.88 8.17
CA SER A 259 -12.28 4.60 8.51
C SER A 259 -11.27 4.58 7.36
N ASN A 260 -11.04 3.39 6.79
CA ASN A 260 -10.13 3.26 5.65
C ASN A 260 -10.69 3.89 4.37
N ALA A 261 -12.00 3.85 4.14
CA ALA A 261 -12.64 4.50 3.00
C ALA A 261 -12.51 6.02 3.06
N VAL A 262 -12.75 6.65 4.21
CA VAL A 262 -12.56 8.10 4.39
C VAL A 262 -11.10 8.48 4.18
N ARG A 263 -10.17 7.71 4.74
CA ARG A 263 -8.74 7.91 4.52
C ARG A 263 -8.38 7.80 3.03
N ALA A 264 -8.88 6.78 2.32
CA ALA A 264 -8.61 6.59 0.90
C ALA A 264 -9.17 7.74 0.04
N LEU A 265 -10.38 8.23 0.34
CA LEU A 265 -10.96 9.41 -0.34
C LEU A 265 -10.09 10.65 -0.16
N SER A 266 -9.59 10.88 1.05
CA SER A 266 -8.72 12.03 1.33
C SER A 266 -7.36 11.92 0.63
N LEU A 267 -6.79 10.70 0.49
CA LEU A 267 -5.59 10.43 -0.31
C LEU A 267 -5.77 10.85 -1.79
N MET A 268 -6.98 10.69 -2.35
CA MET A 268 -7.29 11.11 -3.74
C MET A 268 -7.41 12.63 -3.87
N ILE A 269 -8.00 13.28 -2.88
CA ILE A 269 -8.32 14.71 -2.93
C ILE A 269 -7.09 15.58 -2.66
N GLY A 270 -6.27 15.20 -1.69
CA GLY A 270 -5.13 15.99 -1.23
C GLY A 270 -4.19 16.46 -2.32
N PRO A 271 -3.67 15.60 -3.20
CA PRO A 271 -2.74 15.99 -4.26
C PRO A 271 -3.30 17.04 -5.23
N LEU A 272 -4.62 17.06 -5.46
CA LEU A 272 -5.27 18.04 -6.37
C LEU A 272 -5.11 19.49 -5.90
N PHE A 273 -5.07 19.68 -4.58
CA PHE A 273 -4.89 21.01 -3.97
C PHE A 273 -3.43 21.33 -3.67
N LEU A 274 -2.70 20.34 -3.11
CA LEU A 274 -1.36 20.54 -2.59
C LEU A 274 -0.31 20.75 -3.69
N ASN A 275 -0.48 20.15 -4.86
CA ASN A 275 0.45 20.26 -5.99
C ASN A 275 0.72 21.72 -6.43
N LYS A 276 -0.25 22.63 -6.24
CA LYS A 276 -0.11 24.05 -6.60
C LYS A 276 0.58 24.88 -5.51
N ILE A 277 0.57 24.39 -4.26
CA ILE A 277 0.95 25.17 -3.08
C ILE A 277 2.33 24.74 -2.58
N ILE A 278 2.58 23.43 -2.58
CA ILE A 278 3.78 22.86 -1.97
C ILE A 278 4.92 22.80 -3.00
N LYS A 279 6.03 23.41 -2.58
CA LYS A 279 7.32 23.39 -3.30
C LYS A 279 8.39 22.82 -2.38
N GLN A 280 9.60 22.61 -2.92
CA GLN A 280 10.73 22.07 -2.17
C GLN A 280 11.03 22.91 -0.91
N GLU A 281 10.98 24.23 -0.99
CA GLU A 281 11.33 25.13 0.11
C GLU A 281 10.33 25.05 1.28
N ASN A 282 9.07 24.73 1.01
CA ASN A 282 7.99 24.73 1.99
C ASN A 282 7.43 23.33 2.36
N LEU A 283 8.10 22.25 1.92
CA LEU A 283 7.69 20.86 2.24
C LEU A 283 7.64 20.60 3.75
N HIS A 284 8.49 21.28 4.54
CA HIS A 284 8.46 21.15 6.01
C HIS A 284 7.11 21.56 6.62
N TYR A 285 6.41 22.55 6.05
CA TYR A 285 5.05 22.91 6.50
C TYR A 285 4.04 21.79 6.28
N LEU A 286 4.20 21.03 5.17
CA LEU A 286 3.34 19.88 4.93
C LEU A 286 3.60 18.74 5.91
N LEU A 287 4.86 18.52 6.27
CA LEU A 287 5.23 17.54 7.32
C LEU A 287 4.69 17.98 8.70
N ILE A 288 4.72 19.28 9.01
CA ILE A 288 4.10 19.83 10.24
C ILE A 288 2.58 19.61 10.19
N PHE A 289 1.93 19.94 9.06
CA PHE A 289 0.49 19.74 8.90
C PHE A 289 0.11 18.27 9.09
N GLN A 290 0.88 17.33 8.52
CA GLN A 290 0.69 15.89 8.71
C GLN A 290 0.78 15.52 10.19
N GLY A 291 1.83 15.95 10.89
CA GLY A 291 2.03 15.67 12.31
C GLY A 291 0.92 16.24 13.19
N VAL A 292 0.53 17.50 12.97
CA VAL A 292 -0.57 18.16 13.70
C VAL A 292 -1.90 17.47 13.42
N SER A 293 -2.18 17.08 12.18
CA SER A 293 -3.42 16.35 11.82
C SER A 293 -3.50 15.00 12.53
N ILE A 294 -2.38 14.28 12.67
CA ILE A 294 -2.32 13.01 13.41
C ILE A 294 -2.55 13.24 14.90
N ILE A 295 -1.92 14.27 15.49
CA ILE A 295 -2.13 14.62 16.90
C ILE A 295 -3.60 15.06 17.13
N PHE A 296 -4.17 15.81 16.21
CA PHE A 296 -5.59 16.19 16.25
C PHE A 296 -6.49 14.96 16.20
N TRP A 297 -6.18 13.99 15.32
CA TRP A 297 -6.89 12.72 15.27
C TRP A 297 -6.80 11.96 16.60
N ALA A 298 -5.64 11.96 17.27
CA ALA A 298 -5.46 11.30 18.56
C ALA A 298 -6.47 11.77 19.61
N PHE A 299 -6.76 13.07 19.65
CA PHE A 299 -7.72 13.65 20.59
C PHE A 299 -9.19 13.40 20.22
N LEU A 300 -9.49 13.04 18.98
CA LEU A 300 -10.84 12.78 18.50
C LEU A 300 -11.18 11.28 18.39
N GLN A 301 -10.25 10.41 18.77
CA GLN A 301 -10.42 8.94 18.69
C GLN A 301 -11.48 8.38 19.65
N TYR A 302 -11.92 9.14 20.64
CA TYR A 302 -12.96 8.71 21.59
C TYR A 302 -14.36 8.62 20.94
N ASP A 303 -14.59 9.27 19.82
CA ASP A 303 -15.82 9.23 19.07
C ASP A 303 -15.57 8.81 17.62
N PHE A 304 -16.33 7.84 17.13
CA PHE A 304 -16.13 7.29 15.79
C PHE A 304 -16.31 8.34 14.67
N TYR A 305 -17.35 9.17 14.75
CA TYR A 305 -17.66 10.12 13.69
C TYR A 305 -16.67 11.29 13.66
N LEU A 306 -16.27 11.76 14.83
CA LEU A 306 -15.22 12.79 14.95
C LEU A 306 -13.87 12.25 14.46
N SER A 307 -13.58 10.99 14.76
CA SER A 307 -12.40 10.30 14.25
C SER A 307 -12.36 10.24 12.72
N LEU A 308 -13.50 10.00 12.04
CA LEU A 308 -13.58 10.03 10.58
C LEU A 308 -13.22 11.41 10.01
N ILE A 309 -13.72 12.49 10.63
CA ILE A 309 -13.40 13.86 10.21
C ILE A 309 -11.89 14.11 10.32
N ALA A 310 -11.30 13.73 11.45
CA ALA A 310 -9.86 13.89 11.67
C ALA A 310 -9.03 13.03 10.71
N LEU A 311 -9.43 11.78 10.45
CA LEU A 311 -8.78 10.89 9.47
C LEU A 311 -8.77 11.46 8.05
N PHE A 312 -9.79 12.23 7.68
CA PHE A 312 -9.79 12.93 6.40
C PHE A 312 -8.59 13.89 6.29
N PHE A 313 -8.30 14.68 7.32
CA PHE A 313 -7.15 15.59 7.32
C PHE A 313 -5.82 14.82 7.37
N VAL A 314 -5.76 13.70 8.10
CA VAL A 314 -4.59 12.82 8.14
C VAL A 314 -4.27 12.25 6.76
N GLY A 315 -5.27 11.75 6.01
CA GLY A 315 -5.07 11.21 4.67
C GLY A 315 -4.72 12.28 3.64
N PHE A 316 -5.22 13.52 3.82
CA PHE A 316 -5.15 14.61 2.84
C PHE A 316 -3.71 14.94 2.40
N SER A 317 -2.74 14.94 3.30
CA SER A 317 -1.34 15.23 2.98
C SER A 317 -0.51 13.99 2.63
N THR A 318 -0.93 12.80 3.07
CA THR A 318 -0.13 11.58 2.97
C THR A 318 0.26 11.21 1.53
N ALA A 319 -0.69 11.18 0.59
CA ALA A 319 -0.41 10.79 -0.79
C ALA A 319 0.50 11.79 -1.50
N PHE A 320 0.34 13.07 -1.20
CA PHE A 320 1.22 14.10 -1.75
C PHE A 320 2.63 14.01 -1.16
N LEU A 321 2.77 13.79 0.14
CA LEU A 321 4.06 13.54 0.79
C LEU A 321 4.79 12.36 0.14
N TRP A 322 4.08 11.26 -0.07
CA TRP A 322 4.64 10.07 -0.72
C TRP A 322 5.17 10.39 -2.12
N SER A 323 4.32 10.94 -2.98
CA SER A 323 4.69 11.23 -4.38
C SER A 323 5.78 12.31 -4.49
N TYR A 324 5.73 13.32 -3.63
CA TYR A 324 6.68 14.43 -3.68
C TYR A 324 8.08 14.01 -3.20
N THR A 325 8.18 13.31 -2.06
CA THR A 325 9.46 12.81 -1.55
C THR A 325 10.08 11.76 -2.49
N TYR A 326 9.24 10.95 -3.15
CA TYR A 326 9.65 10.02 -4.20
C TYR A 326 10.24 10.76 -5.41
N SER A 327 9.57 11.81 -5.87
CA SER A 327 10.05 12.65 -6.99
C SER A 327 11.35 13.37 -6.64
N LEU A 328 11.51 13.88 -5.42
CA LEU A 328 12.77 14.48 -4.96
C LEU A 328 13.93 13.48 -5.07
N LEU A 329 13.71 12.25 -4.65
CA LEU A 329 14.70 11.19 -4.75
C LEU A 329 15.04 10.88 -6.22
N GLN A 330 14.04 10.73 -7.08
CA GLN A 330 14.24 10.46 -8.51
C GLN A 330 15.05 11.56 -9.20
N ASN A 331 14.70 12.81 -8.93
CA ASN A 331 15.36 13.97 -9.55
C ASN A 331 16.81 14.17 -9.05
N SER A 332 17.12 13.70 -7.85
CA SER A 332 18.47 13.80 -7.26
C SER A 332 19.38 12.62 -7.62
N CYS A 333 18.83 11.57 -8.25
CA CYS A 333 19.53 10.33 -8.55
C CYS A 333 20.10 10.34 -9.97
N ASN A 334 21.31 9.78 -10.14
CA ASN A 334 21.85 9.55 -11.48
C ASN A 334 21.03 8.49 -12.22
N ASN A 335 20.67 8.76 -13.48
CA ASN A 335 19.84 7.88 -14.32
C ASN A 335 20.34 6.42 -14.39
N LYS A 336 21.66 6.20 -14.31
CA LYS A 336 22.27 4.86 -14.31
C LYS A 336 21.86 4.03 -13.10
N TYR A 337 21.59 4.67 -11.95
CA TYR A 337 21.31 4.00 -10.67
C TYR A 337 19.85 4.09 -10.23
N ILE A 338 19.00 4.86 -10.94
CA ILE A 338 17.65 5.21 -10.52
C ILE A 338 16.78 3.99 -10.14
N GLY A 339 16.77 2.95 -10.97
CA GLY A 339 15.99 1.75 -10.70
C GLY A 339 16.43 1.01 -9.43
N ARG A 340 17.75 0.98 -9.17
CA ARG A 340 18.32 0.32 -7.98
C ARG A 340 18.02 1.12 -6.71
N VAL A 341 18.18 2.46 -6.79
CA VAL A 341 17.89 3.38 -5.69
C VAL A 341 16.40 3.32 -5.31
N ILE A 342 15.51 3.29 -6.31
CA ILE A 342 14.07 3.15 -6.09
C ILE A 342 13.73 1.82 -5.39
N SER A 343 14.32 0.70 -5.83
CA SER A 343 14.09 -0.60 -5.18
C SER A 343 14.50 -0.59 -3.70
N TYR A 344 15.63 0.05 -3.36
CA TYR A 344 16.04 0.23 -1.96
C TYR A 344 15.11 1.19 -1.22
N ASN A 345 14.69 2.28 -1.85
CA ASN A 345 13.73 3.22 -1.27
C ASN A 345 12.43 2.53 -0.88
N ASP A 346 11.87 1.73 -1.79
CA ASP A 346 10.63 1.01 -1.55
C ASP A 346 10.80 -0.06 -0.44
N MET A 347 11.96 -0.72 -0.41
CA MET A 347 12.30 -1.65 0.67
C MET A 347 12.34 -0.94 2.03
N PHE A 348 12.99 0.22 2.15
CA PHE A 348 13.05 0.99 3.39
C PHE A 348 11.69 1.57 3.78
N PHE A 349 10.89 2.01 2.81
CA PHE A 349 9.52 2.45 3.04
C PHE A 349 8.66 1.30 3.59
N MET A 350 8.71 0.11 3.00
CA MET A 350 7.98 -1.06 3.51
C MET A 350 8.48 -1.50 4.87
N LEU A 351 9.78 -1.41 5.15
CA LEU A 351 10.34 -1.68 6.47
C LEU A 351 9.81 -0.68 7.50
N ALA A 352 9.71 0.60 7.16
CA ALA A 352 9.12 1.61 8.04
C ALA A 352 7.64 1.32 8.35
N ASN A 353 6.85 0.86 7.36
CA ASN A 353 5.47 0.41 7.58
C ASN A 353 5.41 -0.76 8.59
N VAL A 354 6.29 -1.77 8.42
CA VAL A 354 6.37 -2.91 9.35
C VAL A 354 6.74 -2.43 10.76
N CYS A 355 7.78 -1.60 10.90
CA CYS A 355 8.20 -1.07 12.19
C CYS A 355 7.09 -0.27 12.86
N THR A 356 6.39 0.60 12.13
CA THR A 356 5.25 1.39 12.64
C THR A 356 4.12 0.49 13.09
N THR A 357 3.75 -0.50 12.28
CA THR A 357 2.66 -1.42 12.60
C THR A 357 2.98 -2.24 13.85
N LEU A 358 4.19 -2.78 13.96
CA LEU A 358 4.62 -3.53 15.15
C LEU A 358 4.76 -2.63 16.39
N PHE A 359 5.23 -1.39 16.23
CA PHE A 359 5.24 -0.38 17.30
C PHE A 359 3.83 -0.15 17.84
N ILE A 360 2.82 0.02 16.98
CA ILE A 360 1.41 0.17 17.38
C ILE A 360 0.97 -1.01 18.25
N GLY A 361 1.18 -2.25 17.78
CA GLY A 361 0.74 -3.44 18.52
C GLY A 361 1.46 -3.67 19.83
N THR A 362 2.77 -3.43 19.88
CA THR A 362 3.54 -3.56 21.12
C THR A 362 3.18 -2.50 22.15
N MET A 363 3.01 -1.25 21.72
CA MET A 363 2.65 -0.14 22.60
C MET A 363 1.20 -0.23 23.08
N ALA A 364 0.28 -0.83 22.32
CA ALA A 364 -1.11 -0.98 22.73
C ALA A 364 -1.32 -1.82 24.02
N HIS A 365 -0.32 -2.63 24.40
CA HIS A 365 -0.31 -3.33 25.69
C HIS A 365 0.18 -2.45 26.87
N ILE A 366 0.87 -1.36 26.58
CA ILE A 366 1.57 -0.55 27.60
C ILE A 366 0.86 0.78 27.81
N THR A 367 0.24 1.33 26.74
CA THR A 367 -0.35 2.67 26.75
C THR A 367 -1.62 2.73 25.93
N THR A 368 -2.28 3.89 25.92
CA THR A 368 -3.52 4.11 25.16
C THR A 368 -3.25 4.35 23.67
N THR A 369 -4.26 4.07 22.83
CA THR A 369 -4.24 4.38 21.41
C THR A 369 -3.97 5.85 21.13
N THR A 370 -4.47 6.75 21.99
CA THR A 370 -4.21 8.20 21.92
C THR A 370 -2.72 8.52 22.02
N VAL A 371 -2.02 7.96 23.03
CA VAL A 371 -0.57 8.19 23.19
C VAL A 371 0.22 7.65 22.01
N ILE A 372 -0.13 6.46 21.51
CA ILE A 372 0.50 5.87 20.33
C ILE A 372 0.36 6.82 19.13
N THR A 373 -0.85 7.32 18.90
CA THR A 373 -1.14 8.23 17.78
C THR A 373 -0.39 9.55 17.92
N ILE A 374 -0.29 10.12 19.14
CA ILE A 374 0.53 11.31 19.40
C ILE A 374 2.00 11.04 19.07
N CYS A 375 2.56 9.89 19.46
CA CYS A 375 3.94 9.53 19.13
C CYS A 375 4.19 9.50 17.60
N LEU A 376 3.24 8.97 16.82
CA LEU A 376 3.33 8.97 15.35
C LEU A 376 3.28 10.41 14.79
N GLY A 377 2.41 11.26 15.33
CA GLY A 377 2.35 12.69 14.95
C GLY A 377 3.63 13.45 15.28
N VAL A 378 4.19 13.23 16.47
CA VAL A 378 5.49 13.79 16.88
C VAL A 378 6.61 13.32 15.96
N GLY A 379 6.57 12.06 15.50
CA GLY A 379 7.48 11.54 14.48
C GLY A 379 7.52 12.42 13.23
N PHE A 380 6.37 12.85 12.70
CA PHE A 380 6.31 13.77 11.56
C PHE A 380 6.86 15.17 11.89
N LEU A 381 6.64 15.69 13.09
CA LEU A 381 7.23 16.97 13.50
C LEU A 381 8.76 16.89 13.57
N LEU A 382 9.31 15.76 14.02
CA LEU A 382 10.76 15.52 13.99
C LEU A 382 11.28 15.43 12.54
N PHE A 383 10.54 14.80 11.63
CA PHE A 383 10.89 14.78 10.20
C PHE A 383 10.76 16.16 9.56
N ALA A 384 9.82 17.00 9.97
CA ALA A 384 9.74 18.38 9.52
C ALA A 384 11.02 19.16 9.90
N TYR A 385 11.45 19.04 11.16
CA TYR A 385 12.72 19.63 11.61
C TYR A 385 13.93 19.03 10.87
N TYR A 386 13.97 17.73 10.68
CA TYR A 386 15.01 17.06 9.92
C TYR A 386 15.09 17.56 8.47
N TYR A 387 13.94 17.78 7.83
CA TYR A 387 13.90 18.29 6.47
C TYR A 387 14.51 19.69 6.32
N THR A 388 14.35 20.57 7.31
CA THR A 388 15.01 21.90 7.28
C THR A 388 16.53 21.83 7.21
N LYS A 389 17.13 20.73 7.69
CA LYS A 389 18.56 20.46 7.57
C LYS A 389 18.92 19.89 6.20
N ILE A 390 18.08 19.00 5.65
CA ILE A 390 18.28 18.43 4.32
C ILE A 390 18.14 19.51 3.25
N LEU A 391 17.24 20.47 3.41
CA LEU A 391 17.01 21.56 2.47
C LEU A 391 18.27 22.36 2.15
N LYS A 392 19.25 22.38 3.05
CA LYS A 392 20.56 23.01 2.80
C LYS A 392 21.48 22.18 1.90
N LEU A 393 21.15 20.92 1.65
CA LEU A 393 21.89 20.00 0.79
C LEU A 393 21.25 19.84 -0.59
N LEU A 394 19.98 20.23 -0.73
CA LEU A 394 19.18 20.28 -1.97
C LEU A 394 19.39 21.58 -2.72
#